data_e4f64d17d67b3670e568bc404d4558df
#
_entry.id   e4f64d17d67b3670e568bc404d4558df
#
_cell.length_a   1.000
_cell.length_b   1.000
_cell.length_c   1.000
_cell.angle_alpha   90.00
_cell.angle_beta   90.00
_cell.angle_gamma   90.00
#
_symmetry.space_group_name_H-M   'P 1'
#
loop_
_entity.id
_entity.type
_entity.pdbx_description
1 polymer ?
#
loop_
_entity_poly.entity_id
_entity_poly.type
_entity_poly.pdbx_seq_one_letter_code
_entity_poly.pdbx_strand_id
1 'polypeptide(L)'
;APKEKRGYYGAFAQAGAPIGVILANLAFITVGLFADEESFLSWGWRIPFLASFVLILISLYIQLKLEDTKAFQELEAMEDNTPQDSKVAKSSPILEAIKKYPKRISLAAGAFLSVQVTFYILIAFLLAYGVETTDMDRDDLLMAVLIGCAIMVPTQFAFSSYSDRNGRKGVFMAGAALTAMWAFAIFPLMESGSFLNAVVAITIGLTFL
;
A
#
# COMPACT_ATOMS: atom_id res chain seq x y z
N ALA A 1 -18.20 -5.34 -9.76
CA ALA A 1 -18.57 -5.54 -8.36
C ALA A 1 -19.94 -4.92 -8.07
N PRO A 2 -20.83 -5.58 -7.25
CA PRO A 2 -22.08 -5.00 -6.83
C PRO A 2 -21.89 -3.63 -6.17
N LYS A 3 -22.82 -2.70 -6.40
CA LYS A 3 -22.69 -1.32 -5.90
C LYS A 3 -22.48 -1.23 -4.38
N GLU A 4 -23.08 -2.16 -3.65
CA GLU A 4 -23.08 -2.24 -2.18
C GLU A 4 -21.78 -2.82 -1.57
N LYS A 5 -20.90 -3.42 -2.38
CA LYS A 5 -19.67 -4.09 -1.93
C LYS A 5 -18.42 -3.60 -2.70
N ARG A 6 -18.49 -2.43 -3.31
CA ARG A 6 -17.37 -1.91 -4.12
C ARG A 6 -16.12 -1.60 -3.30
N GLY A 7 -16.30 -1.15 -2.04
CA GLY A 7 -15.20 -0.93 -1.12
C GLY A 7 -14.54 -2.24 -0.72
N TYR A 8 -15.33 -3.23 -0.33
CA TYR A 8 -14.82 -4.57 0.03
C TYR A 8 -13.99 -5.20 -1.11
N TYR A 9 -14.52 -5.19 -2.33
CA TYR A 9 -13.76 -5.71 -3.49
C TYR A 9 -12.55 -4.85 -3.84
N GLY A 10 -12.62 -3.53 -3.64
CA GLY A 10 -11.47 -2.64 -3.80
C GLY A 10 -10.35 -2.90 -2.81
N ALA A 11 -10.69 -3.36 -1.60
CA ALA A 11 -9.71 -3.70 -0.56
C ALA A 11 -8.75 -4.83 -0.99
N PHE A 12 -9.16 -5.75 -1.87
CA PHE A 12 -8.26 -6.80 -2.38
C PHE A 12 -7.05 -6.22 -3.12
N ALA A 13 -7.26 -5.19 -3.94
CA ALA A 13 -6.16 -4.53 -4.64
C ALA A 13 -5.21 -3.82 -3.66
N GLN A 14 -5.77 -3.13 -2.66
CA GLN A 14 -4.98 -2.40 -1.66
C GLN A 14 -4.27 -3.33 -0.66
N ALA A 15 -4.85 -4.49 -0.34
CA ALA A 15 -4.22 -5.49 0.53
C ALA A 15 -2.89 -6.03 -0.04
N GLY A 16 -2.66 -5.89 -1.34
CA GLY A 16 -1.39 -6.25 -1.97
C GLY A 16 -0.19 -5.51 -1.37
N ALA A 17 -0.35 -4.24 -0.94
CA ALA A 17 0.74 -3.46 -0.37
C ALA A 17 1.22 -4.03 0.99
N PRO A 18 0.39 -4.18 2.04
CA PRO A 18 0.84 -4.76 3.31
C PRO A 18 1.27 -6.23 3.17
N ILE A 19 0.63 -7.02 2.30
CA ILE A 19 1.06 -8.39 2.04
C ILE A 19 2.45 -8.40 1.39
N GLY A 20 2.73 -7.50 0.46
CA GLY A 20 4.06 -7.33 -0.14
C GLY A 20 5.12 -6.99 0.90
N VAL A 21 4.81 -6.09 1.84
CA VAL A 21 5.71 -5.75 2.96
C VAL A 21 5.97 -6.96 3.86
N ILE A 22 4.94 -7.74 4.19
CA ILE A 22 5.08 -8.97 4.98
C ILE A 22 6.03 -9.95 4.27
N LEU A 23 5.79 -10.22 2.99
CA LEU A 23 6.63 -11.15 2.23
C LEU A 23 8.07 -10.67 2.11
N ALA A 24 8.29 -9.37 1.88
CA ALA A 24 9.62 -8.78 1.83
C ALA A 24 10.35 -8.91 3.17
N ASN A 25 9.72 -8.54 4.27
CA ASN A 25 10.31 -8.65 5.61
C ASN A 25 10.63 -10.10 5.98
N LEU A 26 9.72 -11.03 5.71
CA LEU A 26 9.97 -12.47 5.92
C LEU A 26 11.15 -12.97 5.09
N ALA A 27 11.29 -12.52 3.85
CA ALA A 27 12.43 -12.88 3.01
C ALA A 27 13.75 -12.35 3.59
N PHE A 28 13.79 -11.09 4.04
CA PHE A 28 14.98 -10.50 4.67
C PHE A 28 15.33 -11.18 6.00
N ILE A 29 14.35 -11.42 6.88
CA ILE A 29 14.55 -12.15 8.13
C ILE A 29 15.08 -13.57 7.84
N THR A 30 14.47 -14.27 6.88
CA THR A 30 14.90 -15.62 6.52
C THR A 30 16.36 -15.63 6.04
N VAL A 31 16.76 -14.71 5.19
CA VAL A 31 18.16 -14.63 4.73
C VAL A 31 19.08 -14.29 5.88
N GLY A 32 18.69 -13.39 6.80
CA GLY A 32 19.47 -13.03 7.99
C GLY A 32 19.68 -14.20 8.97
N LEU A 33 18.75 -15.15 9.03
CA LEU A 33 18.91 -16.37 9.86
C LEU A 33 19.95 -17.36 9.31
N PHE A 34 20.22 -17.35 8.01
CA PHE A 34 21.13 -18.29 7.36
C PHE A 34 22.47 -17.68 6.94
N ALA A 35 22.57 -16.36 6.90
CA ALA A 35 23.78 -15.64 6.51
C ALA A 35 24.33 -14.87 7.72
N ASP A 36 25.63 -14.98 7.96
CA ASP A 36 26.34 -14.09 8.86
C ASP A 36 26.34 -12.64 8.31
N GLU A 37 26.60 -11.67 9.17
CA GLU A 37 26.50 -10.24 8.83
C GLU A 37 27.38 -9.86 7.64
N GLU A 38 28.61 -10.41 7.56
CA GLU A 38 29.53 -10.17 6.45
C GLU A 38 29.00 -10.73 5.12
N SER A 39 28.48 -11.95 5.12
CA SER A 39 27.88 -12.59 3.97
C SER A 39 26.58 -11.90 3.55
N PHE A 40 25.78 -11.46 4.52
CA PHE A 40 24.55 -10.69 4.24
C PHE A 40 24.87 -9.37 3.55
N LEU A 41 25.81 -8.59 4.08
CA LEU A 41 26.19 -7.29 3.53
C LEU A 41 26.89 -7.39 2.18
N SER A 42 27.68 -8.44 1.94
CA SER A 42 28.39 -8.61 0.68
C SER A 42 27.47 -9.05 -0.47
N TRP A 43 26.61 -10.03 -0.25
CA TRP A 43 25.78 -10.62 -1.31
C TRP A 43 24.35 -10.99 -0.87
N GLY A 44 24.16 -11.43 0.38
CA GLY A 44 22.91 -12.00 0.89
C GLY A 44 21.69 -11.12 0.72
N TRP A 45 21.82 -9.80 0.83
CA TRP A 45 20.73 -8.86 0.62
C TRP A 45 20.09 -8.91 -0.79
N ARG A 46 20.82 -9.49 -1.77
CA ARG A 46 20.29 -9.65 -3.15
C ARG A 46 19.29 -10.79 -3.28
N ILE A 47 19.33 -11.78 -2.37
CA ILE A 47 18.47 -12.97 -2.44
C ILE A 47 16.97 -12.62 -2.46
N PRO A 48 16.45 -11.74 -1.58
CA PRO A 48 15.04 -11.34 -1.63
C PRO A 48 14.65 -10.69 -2.96
N PHE A 49 15.55 -9.92 -3.56
CA PHE A 49 15.29 -9.30 -4.87
C PHE A 49 15.27 -10.33 -6.00
N LEU A 50 16.18 -11.32 -5.97
CA LEU A 50 16.18 -12.42 -6.93
C LEU A 50 14.92 -13.29 -6.76
N ALA A 51 14.49 -13.56 -5.54
CA ALA A 51 13.24 -14.27 -5.27
C ALA A 51 12.01 -13.56 -5.85
N SER A 52 12.03 -12.23 -5.93
CA SER A 52 10.95 -11.46 -6.55
C SER A 52 10.75 -11.75 -8.04
N PHE A 53 11.78 -12.32 -8.72
CA PHE A 53 11.64 -12.77 -10.12
C PHE A 53 10.53 -13.80 -10.30
N VAL A 54 10.31 -14.66 -9.29
CA VAL A 54 9.20 -15.62 -9.29
C VAL A 54 7.85 -14.89 -9.33
N LEU A 55 7.72 -13.80 -8.57
CA LEU A 55 6.50 -12.98 -8.57
C LEU A 55 6.27 -12.30 -9.93
N ILE A 56 7.34 -11.89 -10.61
CA ILE A 56 7.25 -11.32 -11.96
C ILE A 56 6.73 -12.37 -12.94
N LEU A 57 7.23 -13.62 -12.88
CA LEU A 57 6.74 -14.71 -13.73
C LEU A 57 5.26 -15.03 -13.48
N ILE A 58 4.85 -15.05 -12.20
CA ILE A 58 3.45 -15.27 -11.82
C ILE A 58 2.59 -14.11 -12.34
N SER A 59 3.03 -12.87 -12.19
CA SER A 59 2.32 -11.69 -12.68
C SER A 59 2.16 -11.73 -14.21
N LEU A 60 3.23 -12.07 -14.93
CA LEU A 60 3.22 -12.21 -16.37
C LEU A 60 2.25 -13.32 -16.82
N TYR A 61 2.30 -14.49 -16.15
CA TYR A 61 1.37 -15.58 -16.43
C TYR A 61 -0.10 -15.16 -16.24
N ILE A 62 -0.40 -14.45 -15.15
CA ILE A 62 -1.73 -13.93 -14.85
C ILE A 62 -2.15 -12.94 -15.95
N GLN A 63 -1.30 -11.97 -16.32
CA GLN A 63 -1.60 -11.00 -17.39
C GLN A 63 -1.88 -11.65 -18.74
N LEU A 64 -1.14 -12.69 -19.09
CA LEU A 64 -1.33 -13.40 -20.37
C LEU A 64 -2.59 -14.29 -20.39
N LYS A 65 -3.11 -14.68 -19.20
CA LYS A 65 -4.28 -15.58 -19.09
C LYS A 65 -5.58 -14.86 -18.74
N LEU A 66 -5.51 -13.65 -18.18
CA LEU A 66 -6.69 -12.86 -17.85
C LEU A 66 -7.20 -12.17 -19.11
N GLU A 67 -8.45 -12.46 -19.43
CA GLU A 67 -9.20 -11.70 -20.43
C GLU A 67 -9.51 -10.30 -19.89
N ASP A 68 -9.55 -9.31 -20.75
CA ASP A 68 -9.95 -7.96 -20.41
C ASP A 68 -11.38 -7.92 -19.83
N THR A 69 -11.60 -6.99 -18.92
CA THR A 69 -12.90 -6.85 -18.29
C THR A 69 -13.99 -6.57 -19.34
N LYS A 70 -15.18 -7.13 -19.15
CA LYS A 70 -16.31 -6.90 -20.07
C LYS A 70 -16.55 -5.42 -20.37
N ALA A 71 -16.38 -4.56 -19.36
CA ALA A 71 -16.51 -3.10 -19.53
C ALA A 71 -15.43 -2.51 -20.45
N PHE A 72 -14.22 -3.08 -20.48
CA PHE A 72 -13.15 -2.66 -21.37
C PHE A 72 -13.41 -3.15 -22.79
N GLN A 73 -13.83 -4.40 -22.94
CA GLN A 73 -14.23 -4.98 -24.24
C GLN A 73 -15.40 -4.23 -24.88
N GLU A 74 -16.38 -3.80 -24.06
CA GLU A 74 -17.50 -2.97 -24.54
C GLU A 74 -17.05 -1.59 -25.00
N LEU A 75 -16.08 -0.96 -24.30
CA LEU A 75 -15.49 0.32 -24.70
C LEU A 75 -14.69 0.20 -26.00
N GLU A 76 -13.90 -0.84 -26.15
CA GLU A 76 -13.12 -1.12 -27.36
C GLU A 76 -14.03 -1.37 -28.56
N ALA A 77 -15.09 -2.16 -28.37
CA ALA A 77 -16.09 -2.40 -29.41
C ALA A 77 -16.86 -1.12 -29.83
N MET A 78 -17.11 -0.20 -28.87
CA MET A 78 -17.69 1.12 -29.19
C MET A 78 -16.71 2.03 -29.92
N GLU A 79 -15.42 1.98 -29.61
CA GLU A 79 -14.38 2.74 -30.31
C GLU A 79 -14.17 2.25 -31.77
N ASP A 80 -14.20 0.94 -31.97
CA ASP A 80 -14.04 0.34 -33.30
C ASP A 80 -15.23 0.64 -34.26
N ASN A 81 -16.42 0.75 -33.67
CA ASN A 81 -17.64 1.08 -34.42
C ASN A 81 -17.81 2.59 -34.70
N THR A 82 -16.90 3.44 -34.21
CA THR A 82 -16.96 4.90 -34.41
C THR A 82 -16.35 5.22 -35.82
N PRO A 83 -17.06 5.91 -36.73
CA PRO A 83 -16.54 6.24 -38.04
C PRO A 83 -15.20 6.97 -37.98
N GLN A 84 -14.29 6.59 -38.87
CA GLN A 84 -12.91 7.12 -38.91
C GLN A 84 -12.84 8.64 -39.09
N ASP A 85 -13.86 9.24 -39.73
CA ASP A 85 -13.98 10.69 -39.92
C ASP A 85 -14.29 11.50 -38.66
N SER A 86 -14.76 10.85 -37.59
CA SER A 86 -14.99 11.48 -36.27
C SER A 86 -13.83 11.29 -35.28
N LYS A 87 -12.74 10.64 -35.72
CA LYS A 87 -11.48 10.59 -34.93
C LYS A 87 -10.77 11.94 -35.06
N VAL A 88 -11.36 12.99 -34.45
CA VAL A 88 -10.65 14.22 -34.12
C VAL A 88 -9.38 13.81 -33.41
N ALA A 89 -8.23 14.37 -33.84
CA ALA A 89 -6.92 14.07 -33.31
C ALA A 89 -7.00 13.86 -31.78
N LYS A 90 -6.87 12.59 -31.33
CA LYS A 90 -7.06 12.22 -29.90
C LYS A 90 -6.06 13.00 -29.09
N SER A 91 -6.49 14.09 -28.48
CA SER A 91 -5.73 14.69 -27.37
C SER A 91 -5.58 13.59 -26.32
N SER A 92 -4.37 13.43 -25.76
CA SER A 92 -4.14 12.43 -24.74
C SER A 92 -5.27 12.47 -23.70
N PRO A 93 -5.95 11.34 -23.38
CA PRO A 93 -7.04 11.30 -22.40
C PRO A 93 -6.65 11.92 -21.06
N ILE A 94 -5.37 11.82 -20.70
CA ILE A 94 -4.79 12.42 -19.49
C ILE A 94 -4.82 13.95 -19.57
N LEU A 95 -4.40 14.54 -20.70
CA LEU A 95 -4.41 16.00 -20.91
C LEU A 95 -5.83 16.56 -20.88
N GLU A 96 -6.78 15.87 -21.46
CA GLU A 96 -8.18 16.26 -21.45
C GLU A 96 -8.75 16.19 -20.02
N ALA A 97 -8.49 15.12 -19.27
CA ALA A 97 -8.91 14.98 -17.88
C ALA A 97 -8.35 16.11 -17.00
N ILE A 98 -7.05 16.42 -17.13
CA ILE A 98 -6.38 17.49 -16.38
C ILE A 98 -7.00 18.85 -16.72
N LYS A 99 -7.25 19.14 -18.00
CA LYS A 99 -7.88 20.41 -18.41
C LYS A 99 -9.31 20.54 -17.93
N LYS A 100 -10.09 19.45 -17.95
CA LYS A 100 -11.53 19.46 -17.62
C LYS A 100 -11.79 19.44 -16.11
N TYR A 101 -10.94 18.76 -15.33
CA TYR A 101 -11.16 18.56 -13.88
C TYR A 101 -9.93 18.83 -13.01
N PRO A 102 -9.20 19.96 -13.18
CA PRO A 102 -7.92 20.18 -12.49
C PRO A 102 -8.06 20.15 -10.97
N LYS A 103 -9.09 20.82 -10.42
CA LYS A 103 -9.33 20.86 -8.98
C LYS A 103 -9.62 19.47 -8.37
N ARG A 104 -10.40 18.65 -9.07
CA ARG A 104 -10.74 17.29 -8.58
C ARG A 104 -9.53 16.39 -8.59
N ILE A 105 -8.70 16.50 -9.64
CA ILE A 105 -7.46 15.72 -9.76
C ILE A 105 -6.46 16.12 -8.67
N SER A 106 -6.27 17.42 -8.44
CA SER A 106 -5.36 17.90 -7.38
C SER A 106 -5.80 17.46 -5.99
N LEU A 107 -7.11 17.51 -5.69
CA LEU A 107 -7.64 17.04 -4.41
C LEU A 107 -7.48 15.51 -4.24
N ALA A 108 -7.74 14.73 -5.29
CA ALA A 108 -7.55 13.28 -5.25
C ALA A 108 -6.07 12.91 -5.12
N ALA A 109 -5.19 13.59 -5.83
CA ALA A 109 -3.75 13.41 -5.73
C ALA A 109 -3.23 13.74 -4.32
N GLY A 110 -3.67 14.85 -3.73
CA GLY A 110 -3.31 15.23 -2.37
C GLY A 110 -3.79 14.22 -1.32
N ALA A 111 -5.03 13.75 -1.45
CA ALA A 111 -5.56 12.72 -0.56
C ALA A 111 -4.77 11.40 -0.67
N PHE A 112 -4.47 10.95 -1.89
CA PHE A 112 -3.68 9.74 -2.11
C PHE A 112 -2.24 9.89 -1.61
N LEU A 113 -1.62 11.05 -1.87
CA LEU A 113 -0.26 11.34 -1.41
C LEU A 113 -0.16 11.28 0.12
N SER A 114 -1.13 11.85 0.86
CA SER A 114 -1.11 11.82 2.32
C SER A 114 -1.14 10.39 2.88
N VAL A 115 -1.95 9.51 2.29
CA VAL A 115 -2.00 8.09 2.67
C VAL A 115 -0.66 7.41 2.40
N GLN A 116 -0.10 7.59 1.21
CA GLN A 116 1.16 6.93 0.82
C GLN A 116 2.34 7.43 1.65
N VAL A 117 2.47 8.74 1.87
CA VAL A 117 3.54 9.30 2.72
C VAL A 117 3.45 8.74 4.13
N THR A 118 2.27 8.72 4.74
CA THR A 118 2.08 8.16 6.08
C THR A 118 2.43 6.67 6.13
N PHE A 119 2.01 5.89 5.13
CA PHE A 119 2.35 4.48 5.03
C PHE A 119 3.87 4.27 5.02
N TYR A 120 4.60 5.00 4.18
CA TYR A 120 6.07 4.87 4.11
C TYR A 120 6.78 5.40 5.36
N ILE A 121 6.23 6.41 6.04
CA ILE A 121 6.75 6.83 7.34
C ILE A 121 6.65 5.66 8.33
N LEU A 122 5.51 5.00 8.41
CA LEU A 122 5.28 3.93 9.38
C LEU A 122 6.10 2.66 9.10
N ILE A 123 6.33 2.28 7.84
CA ILE A 123 7.01 1.03 7.51
C ILE A 123 8.51 1.18 7.22
N ALA A 124 8.97 2.35 6.77
CA ALA A 124 10.36 2.54 6.37
C ALA A 124 11.09 3.56 7.25
N PHE A 125 10.50 4.75 7.44
CA PHE A 125 11.17 5.80 8.21
C PHE A 125 11.28 5.43 9.69
N LEU A 126 10.22 4.92 10.33
CA LEU A 126 10.27 4.53 11.74
C LEU A 126 11.25 3.37 12.00
N LEU A 127 11.47 2.50 11.02
CA LEU A 127 12.49 1.45 11.11
C LEU A 127 13.89 2.08 11.16
N ALA A 128 14.21 2.98 10.22
CA ALA A 128 15.51 3.67 10.21
C ALA A 128 15.68 4.53 11.47
N TYR A 129 14.65 5.28 11.85
CA TYR A 129 14.64 6.13 13.04
C TYR A 129 14.87 5.31 14.34
N GLY A 130 14.19 4.18 14.48
CA GLY A 130 14.34 3.32 15.65
C GLY A 130 15.76 2.76 15.79
N VAL A 131 16.36 2.30 14.69
CA VAL A 131 17.75 1.80 14.71
C VAL A 131 18.76 2.90 15.04
N GLU A 132 18.55 4.13 14.56
CA GLU A 132 19.52 5.21 14.75
C GLU A 132 19.37 5.95 16.09
N THR A 133 18.17 6.02 16.64
CA THR A 133 17.86 6.86 17.83
C THR A 133 17.54 6.08 19.09
N THR A 134 17.33 4.76 18.98
CA THR A 134 17.03 3.88 20.10
C THR A 134 17.98 2.69 20.08
N ASP A 135 18.15 2.01 21.22
CA ASP A 135 18.95 0.80 21.32
C ASP A 135 18.19 -0.46 20.80
N MET A 136 17.19 -0.28 19.94
CA MET A 136 16.40 -1.39 19.41
C MET A 136 17.09 -2.07 18.23
N ASP A 137 17.09 -3.39 18.27
CA ASP A 137 17.59 -4.18 17.15
C ASP A 137 16.71 -4.01 15.90
N ARG A 138 17.37 -4.07 14.74
CA ARG A 138 16.69 -4.00 13.45
C ARG A 138 15.64 -5.08 13.29
N ASP A 139 15.91 -6.30 13.78
CA ASP A 139 15.02 -7.45 13.65
C ASP A 139 13.74 -7.25 14.48
N ASP A 140 13.84 -6.64 15.65
CA ASP A 140 12.69 -6.27 16.47
C ASP A 140 11.78 -5.28 15.74
N LEU A 141 12.36 -4.27 15.10
CA LEU A 141 11.60 -3.29 14.32
C LEU A 141 10.97 -3.90 13.06
N LEU A 142 11.66 -4.80 12.36
CA LEU A 142 11.10 -5.57 11.25
C LEU A 142 9.91 -6.43 11.71
N MET A 143 10.02 -7.07 12.89
CA MET A 143 8.92 -7.82 13.48
C MET A 143 7.75 -6.94 13.87
N ALA A 144 7.99 -5.73 14.41
CA ALA A 144 6.93 -4.76 14.71
C ALA A 144 6.17 -4.34 13.45
N VAL A 145 6.88 -4.05 12.36
CA VAL A 145 6.27 -3.74 11.05
C VAL A 145 5.47 -4.92 10.51
N LEU A 146 6.00 -6.15 10.63
CA LEU A 146 5.33 -7.37 10.19
C LEU A 146 4.02 -7.58 10.92
N ILE A 147 4.01 -7.45 12.26
CA ILE A 147 2.80 -7.54 13.09
C ILE A 147 1.80 -6.45 12.68
N GLY A 148 2.27 -5.21 12.52
CA GLY A 148 1.44 -4.09 12.08
C GLY A 148 0.76 -4.34 10.73
N CYS A 149 1.51 -4.80 9.74
CA CYS A 149 0.97 -5.16 8.43
C CYS A 149 0.01 -6.36 8.49
N ALA A 150 0.30 -7.37 9.32
CA ALA A 150 -0.58 -8.53 9.50
C ALA A 150 -1.94 -8.13 10.10
N ILE A 151 -1.97 -7.16 11.01
CA ILE A 151 -3.21 -6.60 11.57
C ILE A 151 -3.88 -5.64 10.58
N MET A 152 -3.12 -4.88 9.81
CA MET A 152 -3.65 -3.97 8.80
C MET A 152 -4.51 -4.69 7.75
N VAL A 153 -4.12 -5.88 7.29
CA VAL A 153 -4.87 -6.62 6.27
C VAL A 153 -6.34 -6.86 6.67
N PRO A 154 -6.66 -7.54 7.79
CA PRO A 154 -8.06 -7.76 8.18
C PRO A 154 -8.79 -6.47 8.54
N THR A 155 -8.13 -5.49 9.16
CA THR A 155 -8.76 -4.21 9.50
C THR A 155 -9.13 -3.41 8.25
N GLN A 156 -8.32 -3.45 7.21
CA GLN A 156 -8.61 -2.83 5.92
C GLN A 156 -9.90 -3.38 5.28
N PHE A 157 -10.11 -4.71 5.31
CA PHE A 157 -11.36 -5.32 4.84
C PHE A 157 -12.55 -4.93 5.72
N ALA A 158 -12.36 -4.88 7.02
CA ALA A 158 -13.40 -4.47 7.97
C ALA A 158 -13.84 -3.02 7.73
N PHE A 159 -12.90 -2.07 7.66
CA PHE A 159 -13.19 -0.65 7.42
C PHE A 159 -13.74 -0.40 6.01
N SER A 160 -13.27 -1.11 4.99
CA SER A 160 -13.82 -1.03 3.64
C SER A 160 -15.27 -1.47 3.60
N SER A 161 -15.62 -2.58 4.28
CA SER A 161 -17.01 -3.07 4.42
C SER A 161 -17.87 -2.07 5.20
N TYR A 162 -17.33 -1.50 6.27
CA TYR A 162 -18.01 -0.47 7.06
C TYR A 162 -18.27 0.80 6.23
N SER A 163 -17.29 1.21 5.42
CA SER A 163 -17.36 2.35 4.51
C SER A 163 -18.45 2.17 3.42
N ASP A 164 -18.65 0.95 2.94
CA ASP A 164 -19.71 0.66 1.97
C ASP A 164 -21.13 0.89 2.54
N ARG A 165 -21.30 0.73 3.88
CA ARG A 165 -22.61 0.92 4.58
C ARG A 165 -22.82 2.35 5.06
N ASN A 166 -21.79 3.00 5.60
CA ASN A 166 -21.89 4.29 6.30
C ASN A 166 -21.40 5.49 5.46
N GLY A 167 -20.94 5.23 4.24
CA GLY A 167 -20.43 6.26 3.34
C GLY A 167 -18.92 6.47 3.45
N ARG A 168 -18.28 6.61 2.31
CA ARG A 168 -16.80 6.64 2.17
C ARG A 168 -16.17 7.91 2.75
N LYS A 169 -16.83 9.06 2.57
CA LYS A 169 -16.27 10.34 2.99
C LYS A 169 -16.09 10.43 4.51
N GLY A 170 -17.09 9.97 5.28
CA GLY A 170 -17.04 9.99 6.75
C GLY A 170 -15.93 9.13 7.30
N VAL A 171 -15.80 7.90 6.80
CA VAL A 171 -14.76 6.95 7.23
C VAL A 171 -13.37 7.47 6.89
N PHE A 172 -13.16 7.99 5.67
CA PHE A 172 -11.88 8.58 5.26
C PHE A 172 -11.49 9.79 6.13
N MET A 173 -12.42 10.68 6.40
CA MET A 173 -12.17 11.86 7.24
C MET A 173 -11.87 11.48 8.70
N ALA A 174 -12.55 10.46 9.23
CA ALA A 174 -12.28 9.95 10.56
C ALA A 174 -10.88 9.30 10.64
N GLY A 175 -10.51 8.47 9.65
CA GLY A 175 -9.17 7.89 9.55
C GLY A 175 -8.09 8.96 9.49
N ALA A 176 -8.24 9.96 8.62
CA ALA A 176 -7.29 11.06 8.51
C ALA A 176 -7.13 11.86 9.81
N ALA A 177 -8.23 12.14 10.52
CA ALA A 177 -8.18 12.82 11.81
C ALA A 177 -7.50 11.98 12.89
N LEU A 178 -7.80 10.68 12.96
CA LEU A 178 -7.18 9.74 13.89
C LEU A 178 -5.67 9.60 13.61
N THR A 179 -5.28 9.50 12.35
CA THR A 179 -3.87 9.45 11.93
C THR A 179 -3.14 10.73 12.34
N ALA A 180 -3.73 11.90 12.13
CA ALA A 180 -3.15 13.18 12.53
C ALA A 180 -2.97 13.29 14.05
N MET A 181 -3.94 12.84 14.84
CA MET A 181 -3.81 12.79 16.32
C MET A 181 -2.75 11.77 16.75
N TRP A 182 -2.72 10.59 16.11
CA TRP A 182 -1.78 9.54 16.43
C TRP A 182 -0.32 9.92 16.13
N ALA A 183 -0.09 10.78 15.14
CA ALA A 183 1.25 11.26 14.79
C ALA A 183 2.01 11.86 15.99
N PHE A 184 1.32 12.50 16.93
CA PHE A 184 1.93 13.04 18.15
C PHE A 184 2.34 11.96 19.17
N ALA A 185 1.74 10.78 19.13
CA ALA A 185 2.04 9.68 20.03
C ALA A 185 3.13 8.75 19.49
N ILE A 186 3.34 8.69 18.18
CA ILE A 186 4.26 7.75 17.53
C ILE A 186 5.69 7.92 18.04
N PHE A 187 6.24 9.14 17.97
CA PHE A 187 7.63 9.39 18.32
C PHE A 187 7.92 9.15 19.81
N PRO A 188 7.13 9.65 20.78
CA PRO A 188 7.33 9.30 22.18
C PRO A 188 7.25 7.80 22.49
N LEU A 189 6.40 7.05 21.77
CA LEU A 189 6.34 5.60 21.90
C LEU A 189 7.61 4.93 21.35
N MET A 190 8.12 5.39 20.22
CA MET A 190 9.36 4.87 19.63
C MET A 190 10.57 5.17 20.52
N GLU A 191 10.70 6.40 21.05
CA GLU A 191 11.79 6.81 21.91
C GLU A 191 11.90 6.02 23.23
N SER A 192 10.83 5.33 23.62
CA SER A 192 10.88 4.46 24.79
C SER A 192 11.81 3.25 24.64
N GLY A 193 12.27 2.92 23.43
CA GLY A 193 13.11 1.77 23.13
C GLY A 193 12.47 0.40 23.40
N SER A 194 11.15 0.37 23.63
CA SER A 194 10.41 -0.86 23.94
C SER A 194 9.80 -1.46 22.69
N PHE A 195 10.06 -2.75 22.45
CA PHE A 195 9.46 -3.51 21.37
C PHE A 195 7.92 -3.39 21.36
N LEU A 196 7.27 -3.53 22.51
CA LEU A 196 5.82 -3.44 22.61
C LEU A 196 5.31 -2.06 22.19
N ASN A 197 5.99 -0.99 22.59
CA ASN A 197 5.62 0.38 22.23
C ASN A 197 5.82 0.64 20.73
N ALA A 198 6.85 0.10 20.12
CA ALA A 198 7.06 0.16 18.68
C ALA A 198 5.95 -0.59 17.91
N VAL A 199 5.57 -1.80 18.37
CA VAL A 199 4.45 -2.55 17.81
C VAL A 199 3.15 -1.74 17.89
N VAL A 200 2.86 -1.13 19.04
CA VAL A 200 1.65 -0.30 19.24
C VAL A 200 1.68 0.93 18.33
N ALA A 201 2.82 1.65 18.27
CA ALA A 201 2.98 2.86 17.46
C ALA A 201 2.70 2.57 15.98
N ILE A 202 3.31 1.53 15.43
CA ILE A 202 3.20 1.15 14.02
C ILE A 202 1.82 0.56 13.74
N THR A 203 1.34 -0.39 14.54
CA THR A 203 0.07 -1.10 14.30
C THR A 203 -1.13 -0.17 14.33
N ILE A 204 -1.23 0.70 15.33
CA ILE A 204 -2.33 1.66 15.42
C ILE A 204 -2.25 2.67 14.29
N GLY A 205 -1.03 3.17 13.96
CA GLY A 205 -0.82 4.06 12.84
C GLY A 205 -1.27 3.46 11.51
N LEU A 206 -0.91 2.20 11.23
CA LEU A 206 -1.35 1.48 10.04
C LEU A 206 -2.85 1.16 10.03
N THR A 207 -3.46 1.00 11.20
CA THR A 207 -4.90 0.71 11.31
C THR A 207 -5.77 1.93 11.01
N PHE A 208 -5.28 3.15 11.29
CA PHE A 208 -6.01 4.39 11.01
C PHE A 208 -5.85 4.88 9.55
N LEU A 209 -4.93 4.30 8.81
CA LEU A 209 -4.61 4.64 7.44
C LEU A 209 -5.59 3.98 6.45
#